data_95668158e21f97b4ad308723ccebd525
#
_entry.id   95668158e21f97b4ad308723ccebd525
#
_cell.length_a   1.000
_cell.length_b   1.000
_cell.length_c   1.000
_cell.angle_alpha   90.00
_cell.angle_beta   90.00
_cell.angle_gamma   90.00
#
_symmetry.space_group_name_H-M   'P 1'
#
loop_
_entity.id
_entity.type
_entity.pdbx_description
1 polymer ?
#
loop_
_entity_poly.entity_id
_entity_poly.type
_entity_poly.pdbx_seq_one_letter_code
_entity_poly.pdbx_strand_id
1 'polypeptide(L)'
;MAEKVDYGTLKKGGFMRQKQKNNFSLRLAVVGGYLTAENLTKIAEVAEKYGDGHVHLTSRQGVEIPFIKLKDIDAVKEELAEGGCRPGVCGPRVRTVTACQGNTICPSGNIDSYDIAVKLDERYFGRELPHKFKFGVTGCQNNCLKAEENDVGIKGAADVKWIEDKCIGCGVCEKACRTGAITMQDGKVAVDYDLSLIHISEP
;
A
#
# COMPACT_ATOMS: atom_id res chain seq x y z
N MET A 1 -42.51 0.97 -13.11
CA MET A 1 -41.97 2.03 -12.21
C MET A 1 -40.44 1.90 -12.29
N ALA A 2 -39.72 2.96 -12.65
CA ALA A 2 -38.26 2.88 -12.70
C ALA A 2 -37.74 2.69 -11.26
N GLU A 3 -36.99 1.62 -11.05
CA GLU A 3 -36.38 1.30 -9.76
C GLU A 3 -35.47 2.45 -9.34
N LYS A 4 -35.67 2.96 -8.14
CA LYS A 4 -34.92 4.13 -7.64
C LYS A 4 -33.48 3.69 -7.36
N VAL A 5 -32.54 4.15 -8.16
CA VAL A 5 -31.11 3.81 -8.02
C VAL A 5 -30.59 4.29 -6.67
N ASP A 6 -30.07 3.36 -5.86
CA ASP A 6 -29.38 3.69 -4.60
C ASP A 6 -27.90 4.00 -4.84
N TYR A 7 -27.62 5.27 -5.12
CA TYR A 7 -26.25 5.77 -5.32
C TYR A 7 -25.37 5.64 -4.06
N GLY A 8 -25.99 5.55 -2.87
CA GLY A 8 -25.26 5.37 -1.62
C GLY A 8 -24.63 3.98 -1.54
N THR A 9 -25.41 2.96 -1.82
CA THR A 9 -24.95 1.55 -1.87
C THR A 9 -23.92 1.33 -2.97
N LEU A 10 -24.16 1.88 -4.17
CA LEU A 10 -23.18 1.80 -5.26
C LEU A 10 -21.84 2.43 -4.86
N LYS A 11 -21.84 3.61 -4.25
CA LYS A 11 -20.64 4.28 -3.76
C LYS A 11 -19.92 3.45 -2.69
N LYS A 12 -20.66 2.85 -1.75
CA LYS A 12 -20.08 1.95 -0.74
C LYS A 12 -19.37 0.75 -1.38
N GLY A 13 -19.90 0.23 -2.50
CA GLY A 13 -19.34 -0.86 -3.28
C GLY A 13 -18.30 -0.46 -4.32
N GLY A 14 -17.71 0.73 -4.22
CA GLY A 14 -16.60 1.16 -5.10
C GLY A 14 -17.03 1.84 -6.40
N PHE A 15 -18.33 1.94 -6.70
CA PHE A 15 -18.84 2.62 -7.91
C PHE A 15 -19.09 4.10 -7.63
N MET A 16 -18.20 4.93 -8.13
CA MET A 16 -18.26 6.37 -7.97
C MET A 16 -19.01 6.99 -9.12
N ARG A 17 -20.07 7.76 -8.81
CA ARG A 17 -20.85 8.49 -9.82
C ARG A 17 -19.94 9.49 -10.56
N GLN A 18 -20.00 9.47 -11.88
CA GLN A 18 -19.30 10.42 -12.74
C GLN A 18 -20.16 11.65 -13.09
N LYS A 19 -19.55 12.61 -13.79
CA LYS A 19 -20.25 13.78 -14.35
C LYS A 19 -21.33 13.36 -15.36
N GLN A 20 -21.02 12.34 -16.17
CA GLN A 20 -21.94 11.80 -17.18
C GLN A 20 -23.05 11.01 -16.48
N LYS A 21 -24.29 11.26 -16.90
CA LYS A 21 -25.48 10.61 -16.32
C LYS A 21 -25.39 9.08 -16.52
N ASN A 22 -25.69 8.32 -15.47
CA ASN A 22 -25.68 6.85 -15.45
C ASN A 22 -24.35 6.20 -15.80
N ASN A 23 -23.22 6.92 -15.67
CA ASN A 23 -21.89 6.37 -15.75
C ASN A 23 -21.19 6.42 -14.38
N PHE A 24 -20.36 5.41 -14.14
CA PHE A 24 -19.64 5.21 -12.88
C PHE A 24 -18.17 4.91 -13.15
N SER A 25 -17.33 5.35 -12.25
CA SER A 25 -15.94 4.88 -12.16
C SER A 25 -15.87 3.80 -11.08
N LEU A 26 -15.49 2.59 -11.45
CA LEU A 26 -15.26 1.52 -10.51
C LEU A 26 -13.85 1.61 -9.97
N ARG A 27 -13.72 1.73 -8.66
CA ARG A 27 -12.45 1.63 -7.96
C ARG A 27 -12.22 0.19 -7.53
N LEU A 28 -11.07 -0.39 -7.89
CA LEU A 28 -10.66 -1.74 -7.50
C LEU A 28 -9.89 -1.72 -6.18
N ALA A 29 -9.99 -2.82 -5.42
CA ALA A 29 -9.18 -3.07 -4.24
C ALA A 29 -7.86 -3.71 -4.68
N VAL A 30 -6.79 -2.92 -4.68
CA VAL A 30 -5.43 -3.37 -5.01
C VAL A 30 -4.58 -3.21 -3.77
N VAL A 31 -4.30 -4.32 -3.08
CA VAL A 31 -3.52 -4.31 -1.84
C VAL A 31 -2.05 -4.05 -2.16
N GLY A 32 -1.47 -3.03 -1.53
CA GLY A 32 -0.06 -2.70 -1.71
C GLY A 32 0.36 -2.37 -3.16
N GLY A 33 -0.60 -2.06 -4.04
CA GLY A 33 -0.31 -1.83 -5.46
C GLY A 33 0.08 -3.10 -6.23
N TYR A 34 -0.12 -4.27 -5.66
CA TYR A 34 0.25 -5.55 -6.26
C TYR A 34 -0.87 -6.08 -7.16
N LEU A 35 -0.54 -6.32 -8.42
CA LEU A 35 -1.41 -6.95 -9.42
C LEU A 35 -0.58 -7.98 -10.19
N THR A 36 -1.15 -9.16 -10.39
CA THR A 36 -0.55 -10.14 -11.30
C THR A 36 -0.77 -9.74 -12.76
N ALA A 37 -0.02 -10.32 -13.69
CA ALA A 37 -0.24 -10.12 -15.12
C ALA A 37 -1.66 -10.56 -15.55
N GLU A 38 -2.19 -11.61 -14.92
CA GLU A 38 -3.55 -12.11 -15.15
C GLU A 38 -4.60 -11.09 -14.68
N ASN A 39 -4.44 -10.51 -13.48
CA ASN A 39 -5.32 -9.44 -13.01
C ASN A 39 -5.32 -8.24 -13.97
N LEU A 40 -4.12 -7.82 -14.44
CA LEU A 40 -4.00 -6.70 -15.39
C LEU A 40 -4.71 -6.99 -16.70
N THR A 41 -4.57 -8.21 -17.23
CA THR A 41 -5.26 -8.65 -18.46
C THR A 41 -6.78 -8.59 -18.28
N LYS A 42 -7.29 -9.14 -17.17
CA LYS A 42 -8.73 -9.12 -16.87
C LYS A 42 -9.26 -7.70 -16.69
N ILE A 43 -8.52 -6.84 -16.03
CA ILE A 43 -8.88 -5.41 -15.87
C ILE A 43 -8.94 -4.72 -17.24
N ALA A 44 -7.98 -4.99 -18.12
CA ALA A 44 -7.95 -4.44 -19.47
C ALA A 44 -9.17 -4.91 -20.31
N GLU A 45 -9.48 -6.21 -20.30
CA GLU A 45 -10.66 -6.77 -20.97
C GLU A 45 -11.97 -6.10 -20.51
N VAL A 46 -12.12 -5.93 -19.19
CA VAL A 46 -13.31 -5.29 -18.60
C VAL A 46 -13.38 -3.80 -18.98
N ALA A 47 -12.23 -3.10 -19.00
CA ALA A 47 -12.16 -1.70 -19.39
C ALA A 47 -12.53 -1.49 -20.87
N GLU A 48 -12.08 -2.39 -21.76
CA GLU A 48 -12.45 -2.39 -23.19
C GLU A 48 -13.93 -2.70 -23.40
N LYS A 49 -14.47 -3.70 -22.71
CA LYS A 49 -15.83 -4.20 -22.93
C LYS A 49 -16.91 -3.29 -22.33
N TYR A 50 -16.69 -2.75 -21.14
CA TYR A 50 -17.71 -2.02 -20.36
C TYR A 50 -17.40 -0.55 -20.10
N GLY A 51 -16.13 -0.16 -20.24
CA GLY A 51 -15.66 1.22 -20.08
C GLY A 51 -15.50 1.93 -21.42
N ASP A 52 -14.40 2.65 -21.56
CA ASP A 52 -14.00 3.33 -22.80
C ASP A 52 -12.54 2.97 -23.22
N GLY A 53 -12.07 1.82 -22.78
CA GLY A 53 -10.76 1.25 -23.15
C GLY A 53 -9.58 1.81 -22.37
N HIS A 54 -9.80 2.57 -21.30
CA HIS A 54 -8.70 3.01 -20.43
C HIS A 54 -8.94 2.73 -18.94
N VAL A 55 -7.85 2.73 -18.17
CA VAL A 55 -7.87 2.67 -16.72
C VAL A 55 -7.14 3.87 -16.13
N HIS A 56 -7.51 4.28 -14.93
CA HIS A 56 -6.84 5.33 -14.18
C HIS A 56 -6.13 4.75 -12.96
N LEU A 57 -4.82 5.01 -12.84
CA LEU A 57 -4.03 4.64 -11.65
C LEU A 57 -4.18 5.73 -10.59
N THR A 58 -4.59 5.35 -9.40
CA THR A 58 -4.82 6.30 -8.31
C THR A 58 -3.58 6.52 -7.47
N SER A 59 -3.48 7.67 -6.79
CA SER A 59 -2.39 7.97 -5.85
C SER A 59 -2.29 6.99 -4.67
N ARG A 60 -3.34 6.19 -4.43
CA ARG A 60 -3.34 5.14 -3.40
C ARG A 60 -3.13 3.75 -3.98
N GLN A 61 -2.33 3.64 -5.03
CA GLN A 61 -1.95 2.36 -5.66
C GLN A 61 -3.15 1.53 -6.16
N GLY A 62 -4.31 2.15 -6.33
CA GLY A 62 -5.49 1.47 -6.85
C GLY A 62 -5.67 1.71 -8.34
N VAL A 63 -6.57 0.92 -8.93
CA VAL A 63 -7.01 1.06 -10.32
C VAL A 63 -8.47 1.49 -10.33
N GLU A 64 -8.82 2.41 -11.22
CA GLU A 64 -10.20 2.79 -11.51
C GLU A 64 -10.51 2.50 -12.98
N ILE A 65 -11.68 1.90 -13.23
CA ILE A 65 -12.22 1.71 -14.58
C ILE A 65 -13.37 2.72 -14.74
N PRO A 66 -13.20 3.77 -15.56
CA PRO A 66 -14.23 4.77 -15.78
C PRO A 66 -15.27 4.31 -16.81
N PHE A 67 -16.34 5.10 -16.95
CA PHE A 67 -17.41 4.98 -17.94
C PHE A 67 -18.25 3.71 -17.89
N ILE A 68 -18.23 2.96 -16.80
CA ILE A 68 -19.12 1.80 -16.60
C ILE A 68 -20.56 2.29 -16.49
N LYS A 69 -21.45 1.73 -17.31
CA LYS A 69 -22.86 2.07 -17.32
C LYS A 69 -23.61 1.38 -16.19
N LEU A 70 -24.61 2.04 -15.65
CA LEU A 70 -25.43 1.52 -14.54
C LEU A 70 -25.95 0.09 -14.79
N LYS A 71 -26.36 -0.22 -16.00
CA LYS A 71 -26.92 -1.52 -16.40
C LYS A 71 -25.89 -2.65 -16.40
N ASP A 72 -24.60 -2.33 -16.51
CA ASP A 72 -23.51 -3.29 -16.68
C ASP A 72 -22.77 -3.59 -15.37
N ILE A 73 -23.18 -2.94 -14.25
CA ILE A 73 -22.47 -3.02 -12.96
C ILE A 73 -22.32 -4.45 -12.44
N ASP A 74 -23.39 -5.26 -12.53
CA ASP A 74 -23.35 -6.63 -11.99
C ASP A 74 -22.50 -7.54 -12.88
N ALA A 75 -22.61 -7.43 -14.21
CA ALA A 75 -21.75 -8.16 -15.15
C ALA A 75 -20.26 -7.80 -14.95
N VAL A 76 -19.94 -6.52 -14.70
CA VAL A 76 -18.57 -6.09 -14.41
C VAL A 76 -18.02 -6.71 -13.13
N LYS A 77 -18.85 -6.83 -12.08
CA LYS A 77 -18.44 -7.48 -10.83
C LYS A 77 -18.13 -8.97 -11.02
N GLU A 78 -19.00 -9.66 -11.79
CA GLU A 78 -18.86 -11.09 -12.07
C GLU A 78 -17.57 -11.36 -12.86
N GLU A 79 -17.34 -10.63 -13.97
CA GLU A 79 -16.15 -10.81 -14.79
C GLU A 79 -14.86 -10.48 -14.05
N LEU A 80 -14.86 -9.44 -13.22
CA LEU A 80 -13.69 -9.11 -12.41
C LEU A 80 -13.41 -10.17 -11.33
N ALA A 81 -14.45 -10.75 -10.75
CA ALA A 81 -14.31 -11.82 -9.75
C ALA A 81 -13.69 -13.09 -10.37
N GLU A 82 -14.01 -13.44 -11.62
CA GLU A 82 -13.36 -14.52 -12.37
C GLU A 82 -11.84 -14.33 -12.48
N GLY A 83 -11.38 -13.09 -12.64
CA GLY A 83 -9.95 -12.74 -12.68
C GLY A 83 -9.34 -12.44 -11.30
N GLY A 84 -10.01 -12.82 -10.20
CA GLY A 84 -9.52 -12.57 -8.84
C GLY A 84 -9.51 -11.10 -8.43
N CYS A 85 -10.14 -10.21 -9.21
CA CYS A 85 -10.25 -8.81 -8.92
C CYS A 85 -11.54 -8.50 -8.14
N ARG A 86 -11.49 -7.58 -7.20
CA ARG A 86 -12.67 -7.19 -6.42
C ARG A 86 -12.86 -5.67 -6.39
N PRO A 87 -14.12 -5.20 -6.32
CA PRO A 87 -14.39 -3.80 -6.06
C PRO A 87 -13.78 -3.31 -4.75
N GLY A 88 -13.29 -2.09 -4.76
CA GLY A 88 -12.88 -1.39 -3.56
C GLY A 88 -14.07 -0.87 -2.77
N VAL A 89 -13.80 -0.21 -1.66
CA VAL A 89 -14.85 0.39 -0.81
C VAL A 89 -14.67 1.90 -0.69
N CYS A 90 -15.79 2.61 -0.57
CA CYS A 90 -15.83 4.04 -0.31
C CYS A 90 -16.73 4.36 0.89
N GLY A 91 -16.69 5.62 1.35
CA GLY A 91 -17.46 6.04 2.53
C GLY A 91 -16.72 5.81 3.85
N PRO A 92 -17.44 5.73 4.99
CA PRO A 92 -16.89 5.60 6.32
C PRO A 92 -16.51 4.13 6.61
N ARG A 93 -15.44 3.67 5.96
CA ARG A 93 -14.95 2.29 6.03
C ARG A 93 -13.44 2.24 5.99
N VAL A 94 -12.89 1.12 6.44
CA VAL A 94 -11.47 0.80 6.25
C VAL A 94 -11.20 0.60 4.76
N ARG A 95 -10.23 1.35 4.24
CA ARG A 95 -9.81 1.34 2.84
C ARG A 95 -8.79 0.23 2.59
N THR A 96 -8.63 -0.14 1.32
CA THR A 96 -7.53 -1.00 0.88
C THR A 96 -6.21 -0.47 1.40
N VAL A 97 -5.37 -1.36 1.90
CA VAL A 97 -4.06 -1.02 2.48
C VAL A 97 -3.08 -0.67 1.38
N THR A 98 -2.36 0.42 1.56
CA THR A 98 -1.23 0.79 0.69
C THR A 98 0.08 0.31 1.28
N ALA A 99 0.99 -0.20 0.44
CA ALA A 99 2.30 -0.67 0.88
C ALA A 99 3.38 -0.42 -0.16
N CYS A 100 4.61 -0.21 0.27
CA CYS A 100 5.76 -0.30 -0.65
C CYS A 100 6.14 -1.78 -0.86
N GLN A 101 7.07 -2.05 -1.77
CA GLN A 101 7.47 -3.42 -2.12
C GLN A 101 8.22 -4.17 -1.00
N GLY A 102 8.72 -3.45 0.02
CA GLY A 102 9.38 -4.07 1.18
C GLY A 102 10.68 -4.80 0.87
N ASN A 103 11.12 -5.63 1.82
CA ASN A 103 12.40 -6.34 1.76
C ASN A 103 12.45 -7.48 0.73
N THR A 104 11.33 -7.86 0.16
CA THR A 104 11.29 -8.89 -0.89
C THR A 104 11.87 -8.38 -2.22
N ILE A 105 11.87 -7.07 -2.44
CA ILE A 105 12.31 -6.45 -3.70
C ILE A 105 13.30 -5.30 -3.44
N CYS A 106 13.03 -4.45 -2.44
CA CYS A 106 13.84 -3.26 -2.18
C CYS A 106 15.05 -3.58 -1.28
N PRO A 107 16.29 -3.24 -1.69
CA PRO A 107 17.49 -3.51 -0.88
C PRO A 107 17.50 -2.74 0.45
N SER A 108 16.78 -1.64 0.57
CA SER A 108 16.63 -0.88 1.82
C SER A 108 15.50 -1.41 2.72
N GLY A 109 14.73 -2.40 2.27
CA GLY A 109 13.59 -2.93 3.04
C GLY A 109 14.04 -3.72 4.27
N ASN A 110 13.45 -3.44 5.43
CA ASN A 110 13.70 -4.16 6.68
C ASN A 110 12.57 -5.14 7.00
N ILE A 111 11.37 -4.92 6.45
CA ILE A 111 10.19 -5.77 6.68
C ILE A 111 9.51 -6.12 5.36
N ASP A 112 8.77 -7.22 5.36
CA ASP A 112 7.85 -7.57 4.28
C ASP A 112 6.57 -6.73 4.39
N SER A 113 6.56 -5.60 3.69
CA SER A 113 5.45 -4.66 3.73
C SER A 113 4.21 -5.22 3.05
N TYR A 114 4.38 -6.08 2.03
CA TYR A 114 3.27 -6.66 1.30
C TYR A 114 2.53 -7.70 2.15
N ASP A 115 3.25 -8.61 2.79
CA ASP A 115 2.66 -9.61 3.71
C ASP A 115 1.87 -8.93 4.84
N ILE A 116 2.43 -7.88 5.44
CA ILE A 116 1.74 -7.09 6.46
C ILE A 116 0.48 -6.43 5.89
N ALA A 117 0.56 -5.85 4.68
CA ALA A 117 -0.58 -5.20 4.04
C ALA A 117 -1.72 -6.19 3.74
N VAL A 118 -1.39 -7.39 3.26
CA VAL A 118 -2.36 -8.47 3.01
C VAL A 118 -3.06 -8.87 4.30
N LYS A 119 -2.31 -9.14 5.37
CA LYS A 119 -2.88 -9.52 6.69
C LYS A 119 -3.79 -8.44 7.27
N LEU A 120 -3.43 -7.17 7.11
CA LEU A 120 -4.26 -6.04 7.55
C LEU A 120 -5.53 -5.92 6.69
N ASP A 121 -5.39 -6.08 5.39
CA ASP A 121 -6.52 -5.98 4.46
C ASP A 121 -7.52 -7.12 4.68
N GLU A 122 -7.08 -8.36 4.80
CA GLU A 122 -7.92 -9.53 5.12
C GLU A 122 -8.71 -9.33 6.41
N ARG A 123 -8.07 -8.73 7.43
CA ARG A 123 -8.68 -8.56 8.75
C ARG A 123 -9.64 -7.37 8.82
N TYR A 124 -9.36 -6.28 8.11
CA TYR A 124 -10.03 -5.00 8.34
C TYR A 124 -10.75 -4.41 7.13
N PHE A 125 -10.44 -4.85 5.89
CA PHE A 125 -11.02 -4.28 4.68
C PHE A 125 -12.55 -4.18 4.73
N GLY A 126 -13.06 -3.01 4.36
CA GLY A 126 -14.50 -2.79 4.25
C GLY A 126 -15.25 -2.66 5.58
N ARG A 127 -14.59 -2.83 6.74
CA ARG A 127 -15.22 -2.68 8.06
C ARG A 127 -15.80 -1.27 8.20
N GLU A 128 -17.05 -1.18 8.63
CA GLU A 128 -17.73 0.10 8.85
C GLU A 128 -17.18 0.81 10.09
N LEU A 129 -16.95 2.10 9.95
CA LEU A 129 -16.43 2.99 10.99
C LEU A 129 -17.18 4.34 10.90
N PRO A 130 -17.13 5.21 11.92
CA PRO A 130 -17.72 6.54 11.83
C PRO A 130 -17.14 7.40 10.68
N HIS A 131 -15.85 7.20 10.36
CA HIS A 131 -15.13 7.89 9.29
C HIS A 131 -14.31 6.92 8.44
N LYS A 132 -13.81 7.40 7.28
CA LYS A 132 -12.85 6.65 6.46
C LYS A 132 -11.59 6.38 7.28
N PHE A 133 -11.01 5.19 7.11
CA PHE A 133 -9.79 4.78 7.77
C PHE A 133 -8.80 4.13 6.80
N LYS A 134 -7.53 4.45 6.93
CA LYS A 134 -6.48 4.05 6.01
C LYS A 134 -5.28 3.51 6.78
N PHE A 135 -4.72 2.42 6.26
CA PHE A 135 -3.41 1.91 6.64
C PHE A 135 -2.39 2.21 5.54
N GLY A 136 -1.16 2.50 5.93
CA GLY A 136 0.00 2.58 5.05
C GLY A 136 1.17 1.81 5.64
N VAL A 137 1.84 0.97 4.82
CA VAL A 137 2.97 0.15 5.27
C VAL A 137 4.19 0.46 4.41
N THR A 138 5.29 0.87 5.03
CA THR A 138 6.57 1.09 4.34
C THR A 138 7.67 0.21 4.92
N GLY A 139 8.53 -0.31 4.05
CA GLY A 139 9.52 -1.32 4.40
C GLY A 139 10.72 -0.81 5.18
N CYS A 140 10.98 0.50 5.21
CA CYS A 140 12.14 1.10 5.86
C CYS A 140 11.90 2.58 6.21
N GLN A 141 12.89 3.21 6.83
CA GLN A 141 12.83 4.61 7.27
C GLN A 141 12.84 5.63 6.12
N ASN A 142 13.25 5.26 4.89
CA ASN A 142 13.16 6.14 3.71
C ASN A 142 11.71 6.54 3.38
N ASN A 143 10.76 5.77 3.86
CA ASN A 143 9.34 6.13 3.90
C ASN A 143 8.76 6.63 2.58
N CYS A 144 9.15 6.02 1.46
CA CYS A 144 8.76 6.41 0.11
C CYS A 144 7.24 6.48 -0.11
N LEU A 145 6.48 5.70 0.68
CA LEU A 145 5.01 5.67 0.66
C LEU A 145 4.38 6.75 1.54
N LYS A 146 5.15 7.45 2.37
CA LYS A 146 4.66 8.41 3.37
C LYS A 146 3.59 7.80 4.28
N ALA A 147 3.99 6.76 5.02
CA ALA A 147 3.08 6.00 5.88
C ALA A 147 2.34 6.89 6.90
N GLU A 148 2.95 7.98 7.35
CA GLU A 148 2.36 8.96 8.29
C GLU A 148 1.16 9.73 7.73
N GLU A 149 0.98 9.79 6.41
CA GLU A 149 -0.19 10.43 5.79
C GLU A 149 -1.46 9.55 5.88
N ASN A 150 -1.35 8.38 6.48
CA ASN A 150 -2.48 7.48 6.76
C ASN A 150 -2.89 7.57 8.24
N ASP A 151 -4.08 7.07 8.57
CA ASP A 151 -4.57 7.06 9.95
C ASP A 151 -3.72 6.15 10.85
N VAL A 152 -3.16 5.06 10.26
CA VAL A 152 -2.11 4.25 10.86
C VAL A 152 -1.01 4.02 9.83
N GLY A 153 0.22 4.41 10.19
CA GLY A 153 1.43 4.17 9.42
C GLY A 153 2.34 3.15 10.10
N ILE A 154 2.77 2.14 9.36
CA ILE A 154 3.73 1.12 9.81
C ILE A 154 5.01 1.32 9.01
N LYS A 155 6.14 1.46 9.71
CA LYS A 155 7.46 1.59 9.10
C LYS A 155 8.39 0.50 9.59
N GLY A 156 9.08 -0.15 8.65
CA GLY A 156 10.19 -1.04 8.98
C GLY A 156 11.35 -0.27 9.56
N ALA A 157 11.99 -0.85 10.57
CA ALA A 157 13.19 -0.32 11.18
C ALA A 157 14.21 -1.45 11.41
N ALA A 158 15.47 -1.10 11.52
CA ALA A 158 16.53 -1.99 11.98
C ALA A 158 16.97 -1.54 13.37
N ASP A 159 17.09 -2.49 14.28
CA ASP A 159 17.68 -2.28 15.60
C ASP A 159 19.11 -2.81 15.56
N VAL A 160 20.08 -1.93 15.74
CA VAL A 160 21.50 -2.25 15.68
C VAL A 160 21.99 -2.65 17.06
N LYS A 161 22.50 -3.89 17.20
CA LYS A 161 23.13 -4.38 18.42
C LYS A 161 24.60 -4.68 18.19
N TRP A 162 25.45 -4.05 18.94
CA TRP A 162 26.86 -4.38 18.99
C TRP A 162 27.11 -5.62 19.87
N ILE A 163 27.91 -6.55 19.36
CA ILE A 163 28.29 -7.78 20.09
C ILE A 163 29.76 -7.63 20.48
N GLU A 164 30.01 -7.30 21.73
CA GLU A 164 31.34 -6.98 22.25
C GLU A 164 32.34 -8.13 22.03
N ASP A 165 31.94 -9.37 22.34
CA ASP A 165 32.81 -10.55 22.24
C ASP A 165 33.27 -10.87 20.81
N LYS A 166 32.58 -10.33 19.80
CA LYS A 166 32.93 -10.50 18.38
C LYS A 166 33.69 -9.33 17.79
N CYS A 167 33.93 -8.28 18.59
CA CYS A 167 34.64 -7.11 18.13
C CYS A 167 36.13 -7.33 18.07
N ILE A 168 36.70 -7.21 16.86
CA ILE A 168 38.16 -7.33 16.63
C ILE A 168 38.89 -5.98 16.60
N GLY A 169 38.19 -4.86 16.87
CA GLY A 169 38.79 -3.53 16.91
C GLY A 169 39.23 -2.97 15.56
N CYS A 170 38.69 -3.45 14.44
CA CYS A 170 39.15 -3.05 13.08
C CYS A 170 38.72 -1.63 12.64
N GLY A 171 37.77 -0.97 13.34
CA GLY A 171 37.33 0.39 13.04
C GLY A 171 36.48 0.57 11.77
N VAL A 172 36.12 -0.50 11.08
CA VAL A 172 35.31 -0.41 9.84
C VAL A 172 33.94 0.18 10.10
N CYS A 173 33.29 -0.19 11.21
CA CYS A 173 31.97 0.32 11.60
C CYS A 173 32.00 1.81 11.93
N GLU A 174 33.06 2.32 12.58
CA GLU A 174 33.23 3.75 12.80
C GLU A 174 33.32 4.52 11.49
N LYS A 175 34.14 4.06 10.53
CA LYS A 175 34.30 4.68 9.22
C LYS A 175 33.01 4.65 8.37
N ALA A 176 32.17 3.62 8.56
CA ALA A 176 30.91 3.47 7.87
C ALA A 176 29.76 4.31 8.50
N CYS A 177 29.91 4.72 9.77
CA CYS A 177 28.90 5.46 10.49
C CYS A 177 28.93 6.95 10.10
N ARG A 178 27.96 7.38 9.29
CA ARG A 178 27.83 8.77 8.84
C ARG A 178 27.38 9.75 9.93
N THR A 179 26.71 9.27 10.95
CA THR A 179 26.14 10.07 12.05
C THR A 179 27.12 10.26 13.20
N GLY A 180 28.25 9.54 13.21
CA GLY A 180 29.17 9.54 14.35
C GLY A 180 28.65 8.77 15.56
N ALA A 181 27.58 8.02 15.44
CA ALA A 181 27.01 7.21 16.52
C ALA A 181 27.91 6.01 16.91
N ILE A 182 28.87 5.66 16.08
CA ILE A 182 29.83 4.59 16.33
C ILE A 182 31.23 5.20 16.35
N THR A 183 31.92 5.03 17.48
CA THR A 183 33.30 5.51 17.66
C THR A 183 34.20 4.38 18.18
N MET A 184 35.51 4.53 18.04
CA MET A 184 36.48 3.61 18.65
C MET A 184 37.03 4.19 19.94
N GLN A 185 36.91 3.45 21.05
CA GLN A 185 37.43 3.81 22.37
C GLN A 185 38.24 2.61 22.89
N ASP A 186 39.48 2.84 23.25
CA ASP A 186 40.38 1.82 23.78
C ASP A 186 40.47 0.53 22.93
N GLY A 187 40.43 0.69 21.59
CA GLY A 187 40.50 -0.44 20.66
C GLY A 187 39.19 -1.23 20.49
N LYS A 188 38.11 -0.81 21.11
CA LYS A 188 36.78 -1.40 20.98
C LYS A 188 35.77 -0.35 20.47
N VAL A 189 34.66 -0.86 19.94
CA VAL A 189 33.54 -0.01 19.50
C VAL A 189 32.78 0.53 20.70
N ALA A 190 32.52 1.82 20.70
CA ALA A 190 31.51 2.47 21.54
C ALA A 190 30.35 2.93 20.67
N VAL A 191 29.13 2.63 21.08
CA VAL A 191 27.91 2.96 20.35
C VAL A 191 27.08 3.95 21.16
N ASP A 192 26.81 5.10 20.58
CA ASP A 192 25.85 6.06 21.11
C ASP A 192 24.47 5.75 20.52
N TYR A 193 23.62 5.11 21.31
CA TYR A 193 22.26 4.73 20.90
C TYR A 193 21.26 5.91 20.88
N ASP A 194 21.63 7.06 21.44
CA ASP A 194 20.81 8.27 21.38
C ASP A 194 20.97 8.96 20.00
N LEU A 195 22.10 8.74 19.34
CA LEU A 195 22.27 9.12 17.94
C LEU A 195 21.60 8.07 17.04
N SER A 196 20.75 8.52 16.12
CA SER A 196 20.04 7.62 15.20
C SER A 196 21.01 6.86 14.31
N LEU A 197 21.13 5.55 14.51
CA LEU A 197 21.89 4.64 13.64
C LEU A 197 21.15 4.34 12.33
N ILE A 198 19.89 4.74 12.22
CA ILE A 198 19.00 4.46 11.09
C ILE A 198 19.35 5.33 9.88
N HIS A 199 19.91 6.52 10.10
CA HIS A 199 20.35 7.43 9.03
C HIS A 199 21.58 6.97 8.26
N ILE A 200 22.14 5.80 8.56
CA ILE A 200 23.21 5.19 7.78
C ILE A 200 22.76 4.87 6.35
N SER A 201 21.47 4.77 6.10
CA SER A 201 20.88 4.39 4.82
C SER A 201 20.26 5.55 4.02
N GLU A 202 20.35 6.80 4.49
CA GLU A 202 19.94 7.93 3.66
C GLU A 202 21.02 8.25 2.62
N PRO A 203 20.65 8.37 1.32
CA PRO A 203 21.58 8.68 0.24
C PRO A 203 22.13 10.12 0.31
#